data_2bf06c0ef9d93bb35325bf601de23159
#
_entry.id   2bf06c0ef9d93bb35325bf601de23159
#
_cell.length_a   1.000
_cell.length_b   1.000
_cell.length_c   1.000
_cell.angle_alpha   90.00
_cell.angle_beta   90.00
_cell.angle_gamma   90.00
#
_symmetry.space_group_name_H-M   'P 1'
#
loop_
_entity.id
_entity.type
_entity.pdbx_description
1 polymer ?
#
loop_
_entity_poly.entity_id
_entity_poly.type
_entity_poly.pdbx_seq_one_letter_code
_entity_poly.pdbx_strand_id
1 'polypeptide(L)'
;KGNSSRLPNKNILPFGESNLLVHKIRQLKKVKGIADIVVSSDSELMLEMAAAEGEIAMRRPKQYADESVPFGMFLEYLAGALPNEHVMWACATSPLVEPYLYDKAISLYFEKLQEGFDSLITVLPCKSYYMDDKGPINFETGLKHQNSEYLKPIYHFTNGINICPREKLAV
;
A
#
# COMPACT_ATOMS: atom_id res chain seq x y z
N LYS A 1 -5.76 -8.52 -7.43
CA LYS A 1 -6.90 -8.51 -8.33
C LYS A 1 -6.42 -8.83 -9.74
N GLY A 2 -7.06 -9.81 -10.40
CA GLY A 2 -6.68 -10.31 -11.72
C GLY A 2 -6.89 -9.28 -12.82
N ASN A 3 -7.95 -8.50 -12.76
CA ASN A 3 -8.27 -7.51 -13.77
C ASN A 3 -8.11 -6.08 -13.22
N SER A 4 -7.49 -5.21 -13.99
CA SER A 4 -7.34 -3.79 -13.71
C SER A 4 -8.01 -3.00 -14.83
N SER A 5 -8.88 -2.06 -14.49
CA SER A 5 -9.61 -1.24 -15.47
C SER A 5 -8.71 -0.44 -16.40
N ARG A 6 -7.56 0.03 -15.91
CA ARG A 6 -6.59 0.85 -16.67
C ARG A 6 -5.59 0.04 -17.49
N LEU A 7 -5.17 -1.13 -17.00
CA LEU A 7 -4.17 -1.99 -17.65
C LEU A 7 -4.45 -3.44 -17.26
N PRO A 8 -5.06 -4.24 -18.15
CA PRO A 8 -5.36 -5.65 -17.88
C PRO A 8 -4.10 -6.42 -17.46
N ASN A 9 -4.26 -7.30 -16.48
CA ASN A 9 -3.19 -8.18 -15.98
C ASN A 9 -1.92 -7.46 -15.52
N LYS A 10 -1.99 -6.19 -15.15
CA LYS A 10 -0.86 -5.34 -14.80
C LYS A 10 0.19 -6.02 -13.92
N ASN A 11 -0.25 -6.75 -12.89
CA ASN A 11 0.65 -7.35 -11.90
C ASN A 11 1.44 -8.56 -12.42
N ILE A 12 1.04 -9.14 -13.55
CA ILE A 12 1.73 -10.27 -14.19
C ILE A 12 2.40 -9.89 -15.53
N LEU A 13 2.38 -8.63 -15.89
CA LEU A 13 3.17 -8.15 -17.04
C LEU A 13 4.66 -8.30 -16.76
N PRO A 14 5.48 -8.55 -17.79
CA PRO A 14 6.94 -8.66 -17.65
C PRO A 14 7.55 -7.45 -16.92
N PHE A 15 8.38 -7.74 -15.93
CA PHE A 15 9.16 -6.77 -15.20
C PHE A 15 10.51 -7.38 -14.80
N GLY A 16 11.59 -6.88 -15.39
CA GLY A 16 12.91 -7.50 -15.25
C GLY A 16 12.90 -8.96 -15.70
N GLU A 17 13.39 -9.86 -14.86
CA GLU A 17 13.47 -11.31 -15.13
C GLU A 17 12.16 -12.06 -14.77
N SER A 18 11.11 -11.36 -14.35
CA SER A 18 9.85 -11.98 -13.92
C SER A 18 8.65 -11.10 -14.25
N ASN A 19 7.79 -10.83 -13.27
CA ASN A 19 6.67 -9.90 -13.33
C ASN A 19 6.55 -9.13 -12.01
N LEU A 20 5.68 -8.11 -11.97
CA LEU A 20 5.54 -7.24 -10.78
C LEU A 20 5.17 -8.03 -9.52
N LEU A 21 4.32 -9.04 -9.61
CA LEU A 21 3.90 -9.85 -8.46
C LEU A 21 5.06 -10.66 -7.89
N VAL A 22 5.71 -11.46 -8.73
CA VAL A 22 6.84 -12.31 -8.31
C VAL A 22 8.01 -11.44 -7.84
N HIS A 23 8.29 -10.33 -8.53
CA HIS A 23 9.31 -9.37 -8.11
C HIS A 23 9.01 -8.85 -6.69
N LYS A 24 7.77 -8.44 -6.41
CA LYS A 24 7.38 -7.97 -5.08
C LYS A 24 7.51 -9.05 -4.01
N ILE A 25 7.07 -10.27 -4.28
CA ILE A 25 7.24 -11.40 -3.36
C ILE A 25 8.73 -11.58 -3.02
N ARG A 26 9.60 -11.64 -4.03
CA ARG A 26 11.05 -11.81 -3.85
C ARG A 26 11.73 -10.63 -3.13
N GLN A 27 11.20 -9.41 -3.27
CA GLN A 27 11.62 -8.27 -2.46
C GLN A 27 11.25 -8.48 -0.99
N LEU A 28 9.99 -8.83 -0.70
CA LEU A 28 9.49 -9.00 0.67
C LEU A 28 10.16 -10.17 1.39
N LYS A 29 10.54 -11.24 0.69
CA LYS A 29 11.34 -12.37 1.24
C LYS A 29 12.70 -11.93 1.80
N LYS A 30 13.24 -10.79 1.39
CA LYS A 30 14.49 -10.23 1.90
C LYS A 30 14.30 -9.35 3.13
N VAL A 31 13.07 -9.07 3.52
CA VAL A 31 12.72 -8.22 4.67
C VAL A 31 12.67 -9.08 5.94
N LYS A 32 13.39 -8.68 6.98
CA LYS A 32 13.57 -9.51 8.19
C LYS A 32 12.36 -9.54 9.11
N GLY A 33 11.55 -8.47 9.11
CA GLY A 33 10.43 -8.31 10.04
C GLY A 33 9.11 -8.90 9.56
N ILE A 34 9.09 -9.68 8.46
CA ILE A 34 7.89 -10.29 7.89
C ILE A 34 7.80 -11.75 8.32
N ALA A 35 6.70 -12.14 8.96
CA ALA A 35 6.41 -13.53 9.31
C ALA A 35 5.80 -14.31 8.13
N ASP A 36 4.79 -13.71 7.49
CA ASP A 36 4.07 -14.32 6.38
C ASP A 36 3.87 -13.34 5.24
N ILE A 37 3.93 -13.84 3.99
CA ILE A 37 3.55 -13.08 2.81
C ILE A 37 2.26 -13.70 2.27
N VAL A 38 1.18 -12.90 2.24
CA VAL A 38 -0.13 -13.33 1.76
C VAL A 38 -0.46 -12.63 0.44
N VAL A 39 -0.68 -13.41 -0.60
CA VAL A 39 -1.14 -12.90 -1.89
C VAL A 39 -2.64 -13.15 -2.02
N SER A 40 -3.44 -12.09 -1.86
CA SER A 40 -4.89 -12.15 -2.04
C SER A 40 -5.28 -11.80 -3.46
N SER A 41 -5.84 -12.77 -4.21
CA SER A 41 -6.25 -12.58 -5.62
C SER A 41 -7.50 -13.38 -5.97
N ASP A 42 -8.25 -12.87 -6.95
CA ASP A 42 -9.34 -13.55 -7.67
C ASP A 42 -8.82 -14.34 -8.90
N SER A 43 -7.56 -14.14 -9.28
CA SER A 43 -6.91 -14.81 -10.41
C SER A 43 -6.18 -16.07 -9.97
N GLU A 44 -6.57 -17.21 -10.55
CA GLU A 44 -5.90 -18.50 -10.30
C GLU A 44 -4.41 -18.41 -10.60
N LEU A 45 -4.05 -17.88 -11.76
CA LEU A 45 -2.66 -17.73 -12.18
C LEU A 45 -1.81 -16.94 -11.16
N MET A 46 -2.35 -15.88 -10.55
CA MET A 46 -1.63 -15.13 -9.49
C MET A 46 -1.48 -15.94 -8.21
N LEU A 47 -2.47 -16.77 -7.87
CA LEU A 47 -2.42 -17.65 -6.71
C LEU A 47 -1.39 -18.79 -6.93
N GLU A 48 -1.36 -19.37 -8.12
CA GLU A 48 -0.35 -20.36 -8.52
C GLU A 48 1.07 -19.78 -8.47
N MET A 49 1.27 -18.54 -8.96
CA MET A 49 2.55 -17.85 -8.86
C MET A 49 2.99 -17.63 -7.41
N ALA A 50 2.07 -17.25 -6.52
CA ALA A 50 2.37 -17.09 -5.10
C ALA A 50 2.76 -18.42 -4.45
N ALA A 51 2.01 -19.49 -4.72
CA ALA A 51 2.29 -20.83 -4.22
C ALA A 51 3.64 -21.36 -4.76
N ALA A 52 3.97 -21.09 -6.03
CA ALA A 52 5.25 -21.46 -6.63
C ALA A 52 6.45 -20.74 -5.97
N GLU A 53 6.25 -19.54 -5.45
CA GLU A 53 7.25 -18.82 -4.65
C GLU A 53 7.25 -19.27 -3.16
N GLY A 54 6.37 -20.20 -2.76
CA GLY A 54 6.28 -20.73 -1.40
C GLY A 54 5.47 -19.86 -0.43
N GLU A 55 4.64 -18.95 -0.95
CA GLU A 55 3.90 -17.99 -0.16
C GLU A 55 2.40 -18.34 -0.04
N ILE A 56 1.70 -17.71 0.91
CA ILE A 56 0.29 -17.99 1.16
C ILE A 56 -0.58 -17.42 0.03
N ALA A 57 -1.21 -18.32 -0.73
CA ALA A 57 -2.16 -17.98 -1.77
C ALA A 57 -3.58 -17.91 -1.18
N MET A 58 -4.10 -16.69 -1.01
CA MET A 58 -5.44 -16.45 -0.47
C MET A 58 -6.41 -16.09 -1.59
N ARG A 59 -7.40 -16.98 -1.85
CA ARG A 59 -8.45 -16.67 -2.82
C ARG A 59 -9.34 -15.54 -2.34
N ARG A 60 -9.40 -14.48 -3.14
CA ARG A 60 -10.31 -13.35 -2.91
C ARG A 60 -11.69 -13.70 -3.48
N PRO A 61 -12.77 -13.64 -2.68
CA PRO A 61 -14.11 -13.75 -3.21
C PRO A 61 -14.40 -12.72 -4.30
N LYS A 62 -15.11 -13.13 -5.35
CA LYS A 62 -15.38 -12.28 -6.53
C LYS A 62 -15.99 -10.93 -6.20
N GLN A 63 -16.87 -10.88 -5.21
CA GLN A 63 -17.49 -9.64 -4.74
C GLN A 63 -16.47 -8.58 -4.31
N TYR A 64 -15.33 -8.97 -3.71
CA TYR A 64 -14.27 -8.04 -3.31
C TYR A 64 -13.25 -7.75 -4.41
N ALA A 65 -13.40 -8.37 -5.57
CA ALA A 65 -12.63 -8.06 -6.77
C ALA A 65 -13.35 -7.09 -7.71
N ASP A 66 -14.63 -6.82 -7.48
CA ASP A 66 -15.43 -5.83 -8.19
C ASP A 66 -15.04 -4.41 -7.79
N GLU A 67 -14.89 -3.51 -8.77
CA GLU A 67 -14.54 -2.10 -8.52
C GLU A 67 -15.70 -1.27 -8.01
N SER A 68 -16.95 -1.75 -8.14
CA SER A 68 -18.13 -1.10 -7.58
C SER A 68 -18.25 -1.28 -6.07
N VAL A 69 -17.58 -2.29 -5.49
CA VAL A 69 -17.59 -2.54 -4.05
C VAL A 69 -16.60 -1.60 -3.36
N PRO A 70 -17.02 -0.86 -2.32
CA PRO A 70 -16.12 0.00 -1.57
C PRO A 70 -14.90 -0.75 -1.05
N PHE A 71 -13.73 -0.17 -1.22
CA PHE A 71 -12.46 -0.81 -0.83
C PHE A 71 -12.40 -1.16 0.67
N GLY A 72 -13.06 -0.37 1.53
CA GLY A 72 -13.18 -0.65 2.96
C GLY A 72 -13.82 -2.00 3.27
N MET A 73 -14.81 -2.45 2.50
CA MET A 73 -15.42 -3.77 2.68
C MET A 73 -14.43 -4.91 2.40
N PHE A 74 -13.52 -4.71 1.45
CA PHE A 74 -12.44 -5.67 1.20
C PHE A 74 -11.42 -5.68 2.36
N LEU A 75 -11.10 -4.52 2.91
CA LEU A 75 -10.21 -4.42 4.07
C LEU A 75 -10.82 -5.10 5.31
N GLU A 76 -12.11 -4.92 5.53
CA GLU A 76 -12.86 -5.61 6.60
C GLU A 76 -12.81 -7.15 6.44
N TYR A 77 -13.04 -7.63 5.22
CA TYR A 77 -12.88 -9.05 4.90
C TYR A 77 -11.46 -9.54 5.22
N LEU A 78 -10.43 -8.80 4.83
CA LEU A 78 -9.04 -9.14 5.13
C LEU A 78 -8.76 -9.15 6.63
N ALA A 79 -9.27 -8.17 7.37
CA ALA A 79 -9.12 -8.10 8.82
C ALA A 79 -9.68 -9.35 9.52
N GLY A 80 -10.78 -9.92 8.99
CA GLY A 80 -11.34 -11.18 9.49
C GLY A 80 -10.59 -12.44 9.02
N ALA A 81 -9.89 -12.39 7.90
CA ALA A 81 -9.27 -13.56 7.26
C ALA A 81 -7.78 -13.74 7.57
N LEU A 82 -7.07 -12.67 7.95
CA LEU A 82 -5.64 -12.72 8.26
C LEU A 82 -5.41 -13.16 9.71
N PRO A 83 -4.44 -14.06 9.98
CA PRO A 83 -4.20 -14.56 11.34
C PRO A 83 -3.30 -13.61 12.17
N ASN A 84 -2.48 -12.80 11.53
CA ASN A 84 -1.45 -11.99 12.17
C ASN A 84 -2.03 -10.74 12.83
N GLU A 85 -1.44 -10.30 13.92
CA GLU A 85 -1.86 -9.13 14.70
C GLU A 85 -1.61 -7.81 13.95
N HIS A 86 -0.50 -7.72 13.23
CA HIS A 86 -0.12 -6.56 12.45
C HIS A 86 -0.10 -6.89 10.95
N VAL A 87 -0.53 -5.95 10.14
CA VAL A 87 -0.61 -6.12 8.68
C VAL A 87 0.16 -5.01 8.00
N MET A 88 1.05 -5.38 7.08
CA MET A 88 1.71 -4.47 6.18
C MET A 88 1.13 -4.63 4.77
N TRP A 89 0.58 -3.54 4.23
CA TRP A 89 0.13 -3.50 2.85
C TRP A 89 1.29 -3.13 1.94
N ALA A 90 1.67 -4.06 1.07
CA ALA A 90 2.73 -3.88 0.07
C ALA A 90 2.17 -4.00 -1.35
N CYS A 91 2.19 -2.91 -2.11
CA CYS A 91 1.69 -2.92 -3.47
C CYS A 91 2.70 -3.49 -4.47
N ALA A 92 2.30 -4.45 -5.29
CA ALA A 92 3.12 -4.94 -6.41
C ALA A 92 3.47 -3.81 -7.40
N THR A 93 2.62 -2.79 -7.49
CA THR A 93 2.83 -1.60 -8.34
C THR A 93 3.80 -0.56 -7.79
N SER A 94 4.47 -0.88 -6.69
CA SER A 94 5.58 -0.08 -6.14
C SER A 94 6.89 -0.90 -6.20
N PRO A 95 7.36 -1.33 -7.39
CA PRO A 95 8.46 -2.29 -7.53
C PRO A 95 9.82 -1.76 -7.08
N LEU A 96 9.99 -0.43 -7.02
CA LEU A 96 11.26 0.21 -6.69
C LEU A 96 11.46 0.49 -5.19
N VAL A 97 10.52 0.05 -4.33
CA VAL A 97 10.70 0.15 -2.88
C VAL A 97 11.67 -0.94 -2.44
N GLU A 98 12.86 -0.55 -2.06
CA GLU A 98 13.93 -1.45 -1.65
C GLU A 98 13.64 -2.18 -0.32
N PRO A 99 14.10 -3.43 -0.13
CA PRO A 99 13.84 -4.22 1.08
C PRO A 99 14.19 -3.52 2.39
N TYR A 100 15.29 -2.79 2.46
CA TYR A 100 15.71 -2.07 3.67
C TYR A 100 14.71 -0.98 4.10
N LEU A 101 13.92 -0.43 3.17
CA LEU A 101 12.88 0.55 3.50
C LEU A 101 11.70 -0.10 4.22
N TYR A 102 11.39 -1.34 3.89
CA TYR A 102 10.39 -2.11 4.64
C TYR A 102 10.89 -2.43 6.04
N ASP A 103 12.14 -2.88 6.20
CA ASP A 103 12.75 -3.10 7.52
C ASP A 103 12.72 -1.82 8.38
N LYS A 104 13.09 -0.68 7.79
CA LYS A 104 13.04 0.62 8.45
C LYS A 104 11.62 1.01 8.86
N ALA A 105 10.64 0.81 7.97
CA ALA A 105 9.24 1.12 8.24
C ALA A 105 8.67 0.25 9.36
N ILE A 106 8.98 -1.05 9.38
CA ILE A 106 8.57 -1.98 10.43
C ILE A 106 9.16 -1.55 11.79
N SER A 107 10.45 -1.26 11.83
CA SER A 107 11.12 -0.80 13.06
C SER A 107 10.51 0.49 13.59
N LEU A 108 10.30 1.47 12.72
CA LEU A 108 9.69 2.75 13.08
C LEU A 108 8.23 2.57 13.53
N TYR A 109 7.46 1.70 12.87
CA TYR A 109 6.09 1.41 13.25
C TYR A 109 6.01 0.88 14.69
N PHE A 110 6.79 -0.13 15.04
CA PHE A 110 6.79 -0.69 16.41
C PHE A 110 7.34 0.29 17.46
N GLU A 111 8.31 1.12 17.11
CA GLU A 111 8.76 2.21 17.97
C GLU A 111 7.62 3.19 18.26
N LYS A 112 6.91 3.65 17.22
CA LYS A 112 5.84 4.64 17.34
C LYS A 112 4.55 4.11 17.98
N LEU A 113 4.29 2.81 17.93
CA LEU A 113 3.22 2.20 18.72
C LEU A 113 3.41 2.45 20.22
N GLN A 114 4.65 2.44 20.74
CA GLN A 114 4.95 2.73 22.14
C GLN A 114 4.70 4.19 22.52
N GLU A 115 4.67 5.08 21.53
CA GLU A 115 4.36 6.50 21.70
C GLU A 115 2.86 6.82 21.52
N GLY A 116 2.02 5.79 21.28
CA GLY A 116 0.58 5.91 21.14
C GLY A 116 0.08 6.16 19.71
N PHE A 117 0.96 6.09 18.70
CA PHE A 117 0.53 6.03 17.30
C PHE A 117 -0.03 4.64 16.99
N ASP A 118 -0.90 4.53 16.01
CA ASP A 118 -1.58 3.28 15.67
C ASP A 118 -1.34 2.79 14.23
N SER A 119 -0.69 3.59 13.41
CA SER A 119 -0.44 3.23 12.01
C SER A 119 0.78 3.96 11.44
N LEU A 120 1.33 3.42 10.36
CA LEU A 120 2.36 4.05 9.55
C LEU A 120 1.94 4.04 8.09
N ILE A 121 2.00 5.20 7.44
CA ILE A 121 1.74 5.33 6.01
C ILE A 121 2.87 6.09 5.32
N THR A 122 3.12 5.77 4.06
CA THR A 122 4.09 6.52 3.25
C THR A 122 3.41 7.64 2.49
N VAL A 123 3.99 8.82 2.58
CA VAL A 123 3.49 10.02 1.92
C VAL A 123 4.61 10.78 1.21
N LEU A 124 4.25 11.55 0.20
CA LEU A 124 5.13 12.51 -0.46
C LEU A 124 4.73 13.92 -0.03
N PRO A 125 5.61 14.69 0.61
CA PRO A 125 5.32 16.09 0.91
C PRO A 125 5.35 16.93 -0.38
N CYS A 126 4.25 17.63 -0.65
CA CYS A 126 4.08 18.47 -1.81
C CYS A 126 4.00 19.93 -1.38
N LYS A 127 4.98 20.75 -1.78
CA LYS A 127 5.02 22.19 -1.55
C LYS A 127 4.66 22.96 -2.83
N SER A 128 3.43 22.77 -3.30
CA SER A 128 2.86 23.48 -4.45
C SER A 128 1.61 24.24 -4.03
N TYR A 129 1.15 25.14 -4.88
CA TYR A 129 -0.11 25.86 -4.67
C TYR A 129 -1.26 24.95 -5.06
N TYR A 130 -2.11 24.61 -4.09
CA TYR A 130 -3.29 23.78 -4.30
C TYR A 130 -4.56 24.61 -4.17
N MET A 131 -5.51 24.35 -5.05
CA MET A 131 -6.82 24.98 -5.09
C MET A 131 -7.92 23.92 -5.28
N ASP A 132 -9.09 24.17 -4.75
CA ASP A 132 -10.32 23.50 -5.08
C ASP A 132 -11.34 24.49 -5.68
N ASP A 133 -12.57 24.07 -5.85
CA ASP A 133 -13.66 24.90 -6.36
C ASP A 133 -14.07 26.04 -5.41
N LYS A 134 -13.60 26.02 -4.16
CA LYS A 134 -13.83 27.07 -3.14
C LYS A 134 -12.67 28.05 -3.04
N GLY A 135 -11.52 27.76 -3.65
CA GLY A 135 -10.34 28.61 -3.67
C GLY A 135 -9.06 27.97 -3.17
N PRO A 136 -8.08 28.75 -2.70
CA PRO A 136 -6.81 28.25 -2.21
C PRO A 136 -6.94 27.32 -0.99
N ILE A 137 -6.22 26.18 -1.01
CA ILE A 137 -6.21 25.21 0.08
C ILE A 137 -5.08 25.48 1.07
N ASN A 138 -3.86 25.73 0.58
CA ASN A 138 -2.64 25.77 1.40
C ASN A 138 -1.83 27.07 1.25
N PHE A 139 -2.39 28.10 0.61
CA PHE A 139 -1.74 29.40 0.46
C PHE A 139 -2.74 30.54 0.58
N GLU A 140 -2.21 31.73 0.89
CA GLU A 140 -2.99 32.96 0.89
C GLU A 140 -2.71 33.77 -0.38
N THR A 141 -3.67 34.59 -0.79
CA THR A 141 -3.53 35.51 -1.95
C THR A 141 -3.21 36.94 -1.49
N GLY A 142 -2.89 37.81 -2.44
CA GLY A 142 -2.60 39.23 -2.18
C GLY A 142 -1.28 39.44 -1.43
N LEU A 143 -1.24 40.39 -0.51
CA LEU A 143 0.00 40.77 0.19
C LEU A 143 0.60 39.71 1.10
N LYS A 144 -0.16 38.68 1.44
CA LYS A 144 0.30 37.54 2.25
C LYS A 144 0.77 36.34 1.44
N HIS A 145 0.74 36.45 0.11
CA HIS A 145 1.20 35.37 -0.78
C HIS A 145 2.68 35.11 -0.56
N GLN A 146 3.01 33.85 -0.32
CA GLN A 146 4.39 33.39 -0.08
C GLN A 146 4.87 32.47 -1.21
N ASN A 147 6.16 32.43 -1.44
CA ASN A 147 6.76 31.46 -2.35
C ASN A 147 6.50 30.03 -1.86
N SER A 148 6.38 29.10 -2.81
CA SER A 148 6.01 27.69 -2.54
C SER A 148 6.95 26.97 -1.55
N GLU A 149 8.22 27.38 -1.48
CA GLU A 149 9.21 26.82 -0.54
C GLU A 149 8.85 27.06 0.95
N TYR A 150 8.09 28.13 1.24
CA TYR A 150 7.64 28.47 2.60
C TYR A 150 6.24 27.92 2.94
N LEU A 151 5.57 27.29 1.98
CA LEU A 151 4.25 26.72 2.22
C LEU A 151 4.34 25.48 3.13
N LYS A 152 3.32 25.30 3.96
CA LYS A 152 3.09 24.01 4.64
C LYS A 152 2.83 22.94 3.59
N PRO A 153 3.51 21.79 3.64
CA PRO A 153 3.28 20.74 2.68
C PRO A 153 1.88 20.14 2.83
N ILE A 154 1.27 19.83 1.69
CA ILE A 154 0.17 18.86 1.62
C ILE A 154 0.81 17.49 1.35
N TYR A 155 0.31 16.44 1.99
CA TYR A 155 0.88 15.12 1.88
C TYR A 155 0.09 14.28 0.88
N HIS A 156 0.77 13.84 -0.19
CA HIS A 156 0.22 12.89 -1.14
C HIS A 156 0.43 11.46 -0.62
N PHE A 157 -0.65 10.72 -0.42
CA PHE A 157 -0.63 9.31 -0.04
C PHE A 157 -0.11 8.44 -1.19
N THR A 158 1.01 7.73 -0.99
CA THR A 158 1.73 7.06 -2.08
C THR A 158 1.46 5.56 -2.22
N ASN A 159 0.77 4.92 -1.28
CA ASN A 159 0.59 3.46 -1.25
C ASN A 159 1.92 2.64 -1.31
N GLY A 160 3.03 3.22 -0.87
CA GLY A 160 4.32 2.53 -0.88
C GLY A 160 4.41 1.46 0.19
N ILE A 161 4.30 1.87 1.45
CA ILE A 161 4.29 1.01 2.64
C ILE A 161 3.21 1.54 3.58
N ASN A 162 2.29 0.70 4.01
CA ASN A 162 1.28 1.02 5.00
C ASN A 162 1.23 -0.11 6.02
N ILE A 163 1.29 0.22 7.32
CA ILE A 163 1.30 -0.76 8.41
C ILE A 163 0.29 -0.33 9.46
N CYS A 164 -0.52 -1.25 9.93
CA CYS A 164 -1.44 -1.02 11.05
C CYS A 164 -1.73 -2.33 11.79
N PRO A 165 -2.30 -2.28 13.01
CA PRO A 165 -2.92 -3.43 13.61
C PRO A 165 -4.03 -3.97 12.70
N ARG A 166 -4.17 -5.28 12.62
CA ARG A 166 -5.20 -5.93 11.78
C ARG A 166 -6.61 -5.42 12.03
N GLU A 167 -6.96 -5.19 13.29
CA GLU A 167 -8.26 -4.67 13.73
C GLU A 167 -8.56 -3.26 13.22
N LYS A 168 -7.51 -2.49 12.85
CA LYS A 168 -7.64 -1.14 12.29
C LYS A 168 -7.55 -1.10 10.77
N LEU A 169 -7.47 -2.24 10.11
CA LEU A 169 -7.29 -2.29 8.66
C LEU A 169 -8.46 -1.67 7.88
N ALA A 170 -9.66 -1.68 8.44
CA ALA A 170 -10.89 -1.16 7.83
C ALA A 170 -11.45 0.11 8.50
N VAL A 171 -10.70 0.73 9.41
CA VAL A 171 -11.13 1.92 10.17
C VAL A 171 -10.57 3.20 9.56
#